data_22e62a33d2bde23511d25796ea79d2ac
#
_entry.id   22e62a33d2bde23511d25796ea79d2ac
#
_cell.length_a   1.000
_cell.length_b   1.000
_cell.length_c   1.000
_cell.angle_alpha   90.00
_cell.angle_beta   90.00
_cell.angle_gamma   90.00
#
_symmetry.space_group_name_H-M   'P 1'
#
loop_
_entity.id
_entity.type
_entity.pdbx_description
1 polymer ?
#
loop_
_entity_poly.entity_id
_entity_poly.type
_entity_poly.pdbx_seq_one_letter_code
_entity_poly.pdbx_strand_id
1 'polypeptide(L)'
;IAGGQPSRPRNDTAADSAERPIVQSADFTYRPSGDIIAGSGGRRQQGGHPDFTVYSQIRFPLEKAPAFAHSQSFPKRGRVDEYPWQDNFCEARSFEVGQCASGFGHQGQDIRPGACPGDGKDGCDPRQQVVVAVRDSIVIRSAQQQAATLQVNTRTEHVRFRYMHMNPSVMDADGLLNGRRLSEGEKIGVVSNYLDHPNGTSRHLHFDVQVFTRDGWLWVNPYTTLVSAYERLIHGRGREI
;
A
#
# COMPACT_ATOMS: atom_id res chain seq x y z
N ILE A 1 -25.38 39.08 -71.37
CA ILE A 1 -25.48 37.67 -71.07
C ILE A 1 -24.74 37.44 -69.71
N ALA A 2 -25.52 37.36 -68.63
CA ALA A 2 -25.00 37.19 -67.27
C ALA A 2 -25.00 35.71 -66.90
N GLY A 3 -23.86 35.17 -66.58
CA GLY A 3 -23.69 33.81 -66.06
C GLY A 3 -23.66 33.84 -64.55
N GLY A 4 -24.73 33.36 -63.93
CA GLY A 4 -24.80 33.16 -62.48
C GLY A 4 -24.05 31.89 -62.09
N GLN A 5 -23.15 32.03 -61.13
CA GLN A 5 -22.55 30.90 -60.45
C GLN A 5 -23.45 30.38 -59.31
N PRO A 6 -23.61 29.07 -59.13
CA PRO A 6 -24.36 28.53 -58.00
C PRO A 6 -23.51 28.54 -56.73
N SER A 7 -24.11 29.07 -55.67
CA SER A 7 -23.57 29.05 -54.30
C SER A 7 -23.49 27.61 -53.77
N ARG A 8 -22.31 27.21 -53.27
CA ARG A 8 -22.08 25.97 -52.51
C ARG A 8 -22.76 26.06 -51.13
N PRO A 9 -23.39 25.02 -50.67
CA PRO A 9 -23.85 24.94 -49.28
C PRO A 9 -22.66 24.83 -48.34
N ARG A 10 -22.64 25.62 -47.28
CA ARG A 10 -21.73 25.43 -46.15
C ARG A 10 -22.21 24.23 -45.37
N ASN A 11 -21.38 23.22 -45.32
CA ASN A 11 -21.53 22.17 -44.33
C ASN A 11 -21.01 22.69 -43.00
N ASP A 12 -21.91 23.08 -42.14
CA ASP A 12 -21.65 23.25 -40.72
C ASP A 12 -21.64 21.85 -40.09
N THR A 13 -20.47 21.25 -40.09
CA THR A 13 -20.21 20.09 -39.23
C THR A 13 -20.13 20.61 -37.80
N ALA A 14 -21.23 20.47 -37.08
CA ALA A 14 -21.22 20.57 -35.64
C ALA A 14 -20.21 19.54 -35.12
N ALA A 15 -19.08 20.00 -34.60
CA ALA A 15 -18.14 19.19 -33.90
C ALA A 15 -18.85 18.68 -32.65
N ASP A 16 -19.14 17.40 -32.66
CA ASP A 16 -19.59 16.62 -31.50
C ASP A 16 -18.51 16.71 -30.44
N SER A 17 -18.63 17.69 -29.55
CA SER A 17 -17.85 17.76 -28.32
C SER A 17 -18.38 16.69 -27.38
N ALA A 18 -18.00 15.46 -27.62
CA ALA A 18 -18.18 14.42 -26.65
C ALA A 18 -17.49 14.88 -25.36
N GLU A 19 -18.28 15.31 -24.38
CA GLU A 19 -17.83 15.56 -23.02
C GLU A 19 -17.11 14.31 -22.56
N ARG A 20 -15.78 14.40 -22.42
CA ARG A 20 -15.04 13.36 -21.74
C ARG A 20 -15.64 13.23 -20.36
N PRO A 21 -16.02 12.01 -19.92
CA PRO A 21 -16.51 11.83 -18.58
C PRO A 21 -15.47 12.42 -17.62
N ILE A 22 -15.91 13.34 -16.78
CA ILE A 22 -15.10 13.87 -15.68
C ILE A 22 -14.83 12.66 -14.79
N VAL A 23 -13.65 12.09 -14.91
CA VAL A 23 -13.16 11.11 -13.96
C VAL A 23 -13.06 11.88 -12.65
N GLN A 24 -14.00 11.65 -11.75
CA GLN A 24 -13.91 12.18 -10.40
C GLN A 24 -12.58 11.70 -9.85
N SER A 25 -11.71 12.66 -9.52
CA SER A 25 -10.44 12.32 -8.88
C SER A 25 -10.77 11.57 -7.59
N ALA A 26 -10.25 10.38 -7.43
CA ALA A 26 -10.46 9.57 -6.25
C ALA A 26 -9.54 10.08 -5.13
N ASP A 27 -9.75 11.32 -4.70
CA ASP A 27 -8.98 11.93 -3.62
C ASP A 27 -9.28 11.22 -2.30
N PHE A 28 -8.28 11.14 -1.46
CA PHE A 28 -8.40 10.55 -0.13
C PHE A 28 -7.83 11.49 0.93
N THR A 29 -8.13 11.21 2.19
CA THR A 29 -7.61 11.97 3.31
C THR A 29 -6.65 11.13 4.15
N TYR A 30 -5.66 11.77 4.74
CA TYR A 30 -4.72 11.11 5.64
C TYR A 30 -4.30 12.02 6.79
N ARG A 31 -3.97 11.42 7.92
CA ARG A 31 -3.39 12.11 9.06
C ARG A 31 -1.89 12.32 8.83
N PRO A 32 -1.29 13.36 9.44
CA PRO A 32 0.15 13.55 9.39
C PRO A 32 0.92 12.32 9.87
N SER A 33 2.09 12.10 9.30
CA SER A 33 3.02 11.07 9.78
C SER A 33 3.35 11.32 11.27
N GLY A 34 3.37 10.23 12.05
CA GLY A 34 3.58 10.30 13.49
C GLY A 34 2.32 10.62 14.32
N ASP A 35 1.20 10.88 13.68
CA ASP A 35 -0.10 11.04 14.36
C ASP A 35 -0.76 9.66 14.51
N ILE A 36 -0.28 8.91 15.48
CA ILE A 36 -0.74 7.54 15.73
C ILE A 36 -2.10 7.49 16.42
N ILE A 37 -2.74 6.33 16.35
CA ILE A 37 -4.08 6.12 16.88
C ILE A 37 -4.11 6.38 18.39
N ALA A 38 -5.05 7.23 18.82
CA ALA A 38 -5.26 7.52 20.24
C ALA A 38 -5.56 6.24 21.01
N GLY A 39 -4.95 6.10 22.19
CA GLY A 39 -5.14 4.91 23.04
C GLY A 39 -4.30 3.70 22.65
N SER A 40 -3.52 3.76 21.58
CA SER A 40 -2.61 2.67 21.19
C SER A 40 -1.40 2.52 22.12
N GLY A 41 -1.13 3.48 22.99
CA GLY A 41 0.09 3.58 23.81
C GLY A 41 1.31 4.06 23.05
N GLY A 42 1.19 4.29 21.74
CA GLY A 42 2.22 4.87 20.93
C GLY A 42 2.39 6.38 21.16
N ARG A 43 3.52 6.91 20.76
CA ARG A 43 3.83 8.34 20.85
C ARG A 43 4.10 8.92 19.48
N ARG A 44 3.77 10.20 19.29
CA ARG A 44 4.03 10.94 18.06
C ARG A 44 5.50 11.05 17.68
N GLN A 45 6.41 10.91 18.64
CA GLN A 45 7.85 11.09 18.41
C GLN A 45 8.50 9.75 18.13
N GLN A 46 9.14 9.67 17.00
CA GLN A 46 10.01 8.57 16.63
C GLN A 46 11.37 8.80 17.31
N GLY A 47 11.72 7.97 18.26
CA GLY A 47 12.90 7.91 19.11
C GLY A 47 14.18 8.67 18.73
N GLY A 48 14.10 9.94 18.38
CA GLY A 48 15.25 10.80 18.09
C GLY A 48 15.95 10.54 16.74
N HIS A 49 15.49 9.59 15.95
CA HIS A 49 16.01 9.37 14.60
C HIS A 49 15.24 10.23 13.59
N PRO A 50 15.92 10.83 12.60
CA PRO A 50 15.25 11.57 11.55
C PRO A 50 14.29 10.66 10.77
N ASP A 51 13.20 11.23 10.30
CA ASP A 51 12.28 10.53 9.40
C ASP A 51 12.99 10.33 8.05
N PHE A 52 13.45 9.12 7.82
CA PHE A 52 14.09 8.78 6.55
C PHE A 52 13.03 8.49 5.49
N THR A 53 12.64 9.50 4.76
CA THR A 53 11.85 9.34 3.54
C THR A 53 12.74 8.80 2.41
N VAL A 54 13.28 7.61 2.58
CA VAL A 54 14.27 7.05 1.65
C VAL A 54 13.60 6.45 0.39
N TYR A 55 12.28 6.31 0.38
CA TYR A 55 11.57 5.49 -0.63
C TYR A 55 10.47 6.22 -1.34
N SER A 56 10.77 7.31 -1.99
CA SER A 56 9.81 8.07 -2.78
C SER A 56 9.29 7.33 -4.03
N GLN A 57 9.91 6.23 -4.43
CA GLN A 57 9.68 5.59 -5.73
C GLN A 57 9.39 4.10 -5.61
N ILE A 58 8.35 3.74 -4.88
CA ILE A 58 7.82 2.37 -4.89
C ILE A 58 6.44 2.34 -5.54
N ARG A 59 6.09 1.20 -6.14
CA ARG A 59 4.71 0.89 -6.47
C ARG A 59 3.94 0.63 -5.18
N PHE A 60 2.62 0.94 -5.16
CA PHE A 60 1.77 0.55 -4.04
C PHE A 60 1.69 -0.98 -3.94
N PRO A 61 1.78 -1.57 -2.73
CA PRO A 61 1.88 -3.02 -2.58
C PRO A 61 0.60 -3.81 -2.90
N LEU A 62 -0.54 -3.15 -3.03
CA LEU A 62 -1.76 -3.76 -3.57
C LEU A 62 -1.94 -3.37 -5.04
N GLU A 63 -2.43 -4.32 -5.85
CA GLU A 63 -2.63 -4.09 -7.27
C GLU A 63 -3.69 -3.02 -7.54
N LYS A 64 -4.75 -3.00 -6.73
CA LYS A 64 -5.95 -2.17 -6.95
C LYS A 64 -6.33 -1.36 -5.73
N ALA A 65 -6.91 -0.19 -5.99
CA ALA A 65 -7.64 0.62 -5.02
C ALA A 65 -9.12 0.17 -4.93
N PRO A 66 -9.86 0.54 -3.89
CA PRO A 66 -9.42 1.35 -2.77
C PRO A 66 -8.66 0.56 -1.71
N ALA A 67 -7.78 1.26 -0.99
CA ALA A 67 -7.06 0.74 0.16
C ALA A 67 -6.76 1.87 1.15
N PHE A 68 -6.46 1.53 2.40
CA PHE A 68 -6.08 2.51 3.39
C PHE A 68 -5.18 1.92 4.48
N ALA A 69 -4.42 2.78 5.15
CA ALA A 69 -3.53 2.40 6.24
C ALA A 69 -4.23 2.66 7.58
N HIS A 70 -4.39 1.61 8.39
CA HIS A 70 -4.98 1.68 9.71
C HIS A 70 -4.84 0.35 10.45
N SER A 71 -4.37 0.34 11.69
CA SER A 71 -4.14 -0.88 12.44
C SER A 71 -5.38 -1.43 13.12
N GLN A 72 -6.29 -0.56 13.52
CA GLN A 72 -7.49 -0.95 14.26
C GLN A 72 -8.52 -1.63 13.37
N SER A 73 -9.32 -2.47 13.99
CA SER A 73 -10.50 -3.01 13.32
C SER A 73 -11.38 -1.87 12.82
N PHE A 74 -11.90 -2.03 11.62
CA PHE A 74 -12.84 -1.09 11.06
C PHE A 74 -13.99 -0.81 12.03
N PRO A 75 -14.45 0.43 12.10
CA PRO A 75 -15.76 0.69 12.67
C PRO A 75 -16.76 -0.19 11.93
N LYS A 76 -17.56 -0.91 12.67
CA LYS A 76 -18.56 -1.87 12.13
C LYS A 76 -19.64 -1.20 11.26
N ARG A 77 -19.60 0.12 11.11
CA ARG A 77 -20.56 0.93 10.35
C ARG A 77 -19.81 2.10 9.72
N GLY A 78 -19.89 2.22 8.41
CA GLY A 78 -19.28 3.28 7.62
C GLY A 78 -18.55 2.70 6.39
N ARG A 79 -18.39 3.53 5.38
CA ARG A 79 -17.61 3.17 4.19
C ARG A 79 -16.14 3.36 4.49
N VAL A 80 -15.32 2.46 4.00
CA VAL A 80 -13.88 2.45 4.23
C VAL A 80 -13.19 3.67 3.64
N ASP A 81 -13.71 4.13 2.54
CA ASP A 81 -13.25 5.29 1.79
C ASP A 81 -13.55 6.64 2.48
N GLU A 82 -14.35 6.62 3.55
CA GLU A 82 -14.69 7.81 4.36
C GLU A 82 -13.68 8.06 5.49
N TYR A 83 -12.79 7.10 5.77
CA TYR A 83 -11.84 7.22 6.87
C TYR A 83 -10.49 7.74 6.37
N PRO A 84 -9.89 8.69 7.10
CA PRO A 84 -8.54 9.10 6.78
C PRO A 84 -7.55 7.96 7.02
N TRP A 85 -6.54 7.90 6.21
CA TRP A 85 -5.37 7.09 6.51
C TRP A 85 -4.75 7.55 7.81
N GLN A 86 -4.26 6.61 8.58
CA GLN A 86 -3.58 6.90 9.84
C GLN A 86 -2.30 6.10 9.97
N ASP A 87 -1.22 6.80 10.30
CA ASP A 87 0.08 6.20 10.57
C ASP A 87 -0.01 5.28 11.79
N ASN A 88 0.36 4.02 11.60
CA ASN A 88 0.39 3.02 12.67
C ASN A 88 1.81 2.49 12.95
N PHE A 89 2.83 3.16 12.44
CA PHE A 89 4.21 2.90 12.83
C PHE A 89 4.44 3.35 14.27
N CYS A 90 5.17 2.55 15.05
CA CYS A 90 5.35 2.77 16.50
C CYS A 90 4.08 2.62 17.36
N GLU A 91 2.95 2.20 16.80
CA GLU A 91 1.82 1.80 17.63
C GLU A 91 2.26 0.74 18.64
N ALA A 92 1.65 0.72 19.84
CA ALA A 92 2.08 -0.13 20.93
C ALA A 92 2.13 -1.62 20.55
N ARG A 93 3.33 -2.16 20.50
CA ARG A 93 3.68 -3.55 20.25
C ARG A 93 4.97 -3.88 21.01
N SER A 94 5.30 -5.17 21.10
CA SER A 94 6.50 -5.65 21.77
C SER A 94 7.72 -5.80 20.85
N PHE A 95 7.63 -5.40 19.59
CA PHE A 95 8.76 -5.47 18.66
C PHE A 95 9.78 -4.38 18.97
N GLU A 96 11.06 -4.74 18.93
CA GLU A 96 12.14 -3.77 19.05
C GLU A 96 12.25 -2.94 17.78
N VAL A 97 11.94 -1.67 17.89
CA VAL A 97 12.00 -0.70 16.80
C VAL A 97 12.72 0.56 17.31
N GLY A 98 14.00 0.69 16.97
CA GLY A 98 14.83 1.80 17.46
C GLY A 98 14.36 3.18 17.07
N GLN A 99 13.52 3.28 16.04
CA GLN A 99 12.87 4.52 15.61
C GLN A 99 11.73 4.97 16.54
N CYS A 100 11.19 4.07 17.34
CA CYS A 100 10.10 4.39 18.24
C CYS A 100 10.60 5.00 19.54
N ALA A 101 9.85 5.95 20.10
CA ALA A 101 10.25 6.70 21.29
C ALA A 101 10.55 5.80 22.51
N SER A 102 9.83 4.69 22.65
CA SER A 102 10.06 3.69 23.71
C SER A 102 11.11 2.63 23.34
N GLY A 103 11.62 2.63 22.10
CA GLY A 103 12.43 1.56 21.55
C GLY A 103 11.62 0.35 21.08
N PHE A 104 10.30 0.37 21.26
CA PHE A 104 9.38 -0.72 20.88
C PHE A 104 8.18 -0.15 20.16
N GLY A 105 7.59 -0.95 19.27
CA GLY A 105 6.37 -0.58 18.58
C GLY A 105 6.13 -1.38 17.31
N HIS A 106 5.07 -1.01 16.59
CA HIS A 106 4.76 -1.58 15.30
C HIS A 106 5.80 -1.14 14.26
N GLN A 107 6.36 -2.09 13.53
CA GLN A 107 7.51 -1.88 12.67
C GLN A 107 7.17 -1.51 11.22
N GLY A 108 5.92 -1.36 10.89
CA GLY A 108 5.46 -1.06 9.52
C GLY A 108 4.09 -0.43 9.49
N GLN A 109 3.39 -0.65 8.39
CA GLN A 109 2.03 -0.19 8.19
C GLN A 109 1.12 -1.38 7.89
N ASP A 110 -0.05 -1.40 8.54
CA ASP A 110 -1.13 -2.31 8.19
C ASP A 110 -1.98 -1.66 7.10
N ILE A 111 -2.11 -2.37 5.99
CA ILE A 111 -2.82 -1.90 4.80
C ILE A 111 -4.04 -2.77 4.59
N ARG A 112 -5.21 -2.14 4.52
CA ARG A 112 -6.48 -2.83 4.31
C ARG A 112 -7.04 -2.52 2.94
N PRO A 113 -7.43 -3.55 2.17
CA PRO A 113 -8.15 -3.33 0.93
C PRO A 113 -9.55 -2.79 1.23
N GLY A 114 -9.92 -1.69 0.58
CA GLY A 114 -11.22 -1.05 0.80
C GLY A 114 -12.41 -1.89 0.34
N ALA A 115 -12.22 -2.72 -0.67
CA ALA A 115 -13.27 -3.60 -1.17
C ALA A 115 -13.55 -4.80 -0.24
N CYS A 116 -12.58 -5.16 0.61
CA CYS A 116 -12.68 -6.28 1.55
C CYS A 116 -12.13 -5.89 2.93
N PRO A 117 -12.77 -4.97 3.64
CA PRO A 117 -12.22 -4.42 4.87
C PRO A 117 -12.25 -5.39 6.05
N GLY A 118 -13.10 -6.37 6.03
CA GLY A 118 -13.36 -7.27 7.14
C GLY A 118 -12.63 -8.61 7.06
N ASP A 119 -13.22 -9.59 7.71
CA ASP A 119 -12.75 -10.98 7.78
C ASP A 119 -13.32 -11.89 6.68
N GLY A 120 -13.95 -11.30 5.66
CA GLY A 120 -14.62 -12.01 4.56
C GLY A 120 -16.05 -12.44 4.83
N LYS A 121 -16.64 -12.03 5.96
CA LYS A 121 -18.03 -12.36 6.31
C LYS A 121 -19.06 -11.54 5.55
N ASP A 122 -18.64 -10.48 4.91
CA ASP A 122 -19.48 -9.56 4.12
C ASP A 122 -19.60 -9.93 2.64
N GLY A 123 -19.26 -11.17 2.29
CA GLY A 123 -19.35 -11.68 0.92
C GLY A 123 -18.20 -11.26 0.01
N CYS A 124 -17.18 -10.63 0.56
CA CYS A 124 -15.99 -10.22 -0.15
C CYS A 124 -15.09 -11.44 -0.45
N ASP A 125 -14.62 -11.59 -1.68
CA ASP A 125 -13.63 -12.61 -2.02
C ASP A 125 -12.20 -12.07 -1.81
N PRO A 126 -11.51 -12.49 -0.73
CA PRO A 126 -10.16 -12.02 -0.44
C PRO A 126 -9.14 -12.39 -1.51
N ARG A 127 -9.41 -13.40 -2.33
CA ARG A 127 -8.54 -13.82 -3.45
C ARG A 127 -8.44 -12.78 -4.56
N GLN A 128 -9.33 -11.79 -4.57
CA GLN A 128 -9.31 -10.68 -5.52
C GLN A 128 -8.36 -9.55 -5.09
N GLN A 129 -7.85 -9.59 -3.87
CA GLN A 129 -6.96 -8.56 -3.33
C GLN A 129 -5.50 -8.93 -3.56
N VAL A 130 -5.02 -8.70 -4.78
CA VAL A 130 -3.69 -9.08 -5.21
C VAL A 130 -2.63 -8.19 -4.57
N VAL A 131 -1.60 -8.83 -4.02
CA VAL A 131 -0.38 -8.21 -3.50
C VAL A 131 0.71 -8.30 -4.56
N VAL A 132 1.41 -7.20 -4.79
CA VAL A 132 2.42 -7.09 -5.84
C VAL A 132 3.77 -6.63 -5.31
N ALA A 133 4.83 -6.96 -6.04
CA ALA A 133 6.17 -6.47 -5.76
C ALA A 133 6.24 -4.95 -5.97
N VAL A 134 6.75 -4.24 -4.98
CA VAL A 134 6.85 -2.75 -5.02
C VAL A 134 8.05 -2.25 -5.84
N ARG A 135 9.02 -3.12 -6.11
CA ARG A 135 10.24 -2.86 -6.88
C ARG A 135 10.73 -4.13 -7.56
N ASP A 136 11.54 -3.97 -8.60
CA ASP A 136 12.39 -5.05 -9.08
C ASP A 136 13.28 -5.53 -7.94
N SER A 137 13.25 -6.83 -7.64
CA SER A 137 13.82 -7.35 -6.40
C SER A 137 14.13 -8.85 -6.46
N ILE A 138 14.76 -9.34 -5.42
CA ILE A 138 15.02 -10.76 -5.18
C ILE A 138 14.31 -11.19 -3.92
N VAL A 139 13.62 -12.33 -3.98
CA VAL A 139 12.92 -12.91 -2.83
C VAL A 139 13.92 -13.51 -1.84
N ILE A 140 13.72 -13.18 -0.57
CA ILE A 140 14.35 -13.84 0.57
C ILE A 140 13.22 -14.44 1.41
N ARG A 141 12.99 -15.72 1.22
CA ARG A 141 11.96 -16.47 1.94
C ARG A 141 12.21 -17.98 1.82
N SER A 142 12.23 -18.67 2.93
CA SER A 142 12.18 -20.15 2.97
C SER A 142 10.73 -20.62 2.95
N ALA A 143 10.53 -21.89 2.56
CA ALA A 143 9.22 -22.53 2.64
C ALA A 143 8.62 -22.42 4.04
N GLN A 144 7.29 -22.29 4.12
CA GLN A 144 6.48 -22.15 5.32
C GLN A 144 6.69 -20.86 6.13
N GLN A 145 7.63 -19.99 5.74
CA GLN A 145 7.75 -18.67 6.37
C GLN A 145 6.56 -17.77 6.06
N GLN A 146 6.07 -17.10 7.09
CA GLN A 146 4.98 -16.13 6.98
C GLN A 146 5.41 -14.88 6.23
N ALA A 147 6.60 -14.38 6.51
CA ALA A 147 7.09 -13.16 5.88
C ALA A 147 7.70 -13.45 4.51
N ALA A 148 7.29 -12.68 3.51
CA ALA A 148 7.96 -12.58 2.24
C ALA A 148 8.79 -11.30 2.22
N THR A 149 10.11 -11.42 2.11
CA THR A 149 11.03 -10.29 2.03
C THR A 149 11.52 -10.13 0.60
N LEU A 150 11.37 -8.93 0.06
CA LEU A 150 11.90 -8.55 -1.24
C LEU A 150 13.09 -7.63 -1.04
N GLN A 151 14.26 -8.03 -1.48
CA GLN A 151 15.48 -7.24 -1.33
C GLN A 151 15.87 -6.56 -2.63
N VAL A 152 16.11 -5.26 -2.52
CA VAL A 152 16.80 -4.46 -3.53
C VAL A 152 18.24 -4.26 -3.05
N ASN A 153 19.18 -4.70 -3.84
CA ASN A 153 20.60 -4.62 -3.51
C ASN A 153 21.37 -4.12 -4.72
N THR A 154 21.61 -2.84 -4.77
CA THR A 154 22.39 -2.16 -5.82
C THR A 154 23.66 -1.59 -5.23
N ARG A 155 24.47 -0.95 -6.05
CA ARG A 155 25.71 -0.29 -5.57
C ARG A 155 25.42 0.83 -4.56
N THR A 156 24.24 1.45 -4.62
CA THR A 156 23.90 2.65 -3.81
C THR A 156 22.68 2.46 -2.92
N GLU A 157 21.97 1.35 -3.03
CA GLU A 157 20.72 1.13 -2.32
C GLU A 157 20.65 -0.30 -1.79
N HIS A 158 20.43 -0.43 -0.48
CA HIS A 158 20.25 -1.70 0.20
C HIS A 158 18.99 -1.63 1.04
N VAL A 159 17.90 -2.22 0.55
CA VAL A 159 16.56 -2.09 1.10
C VAL A 159 15.87 -3.44 1.10
N ARG A 160 15.08 -3.69 2.13
CA ARG A 160 14.16 -4.82 2.23
C ARG A 160 12.75 -4.32 2.38
N PHE A 161 11.86 -4.87 1.57
CA PHE A 161 10.41 -4.72 1.66
C PHE A 161 9.85 -6.04 2.17
N ARG A 162 9.20 -6.03 3.32
CA ARG A 162 8.66 -7.23 3.90
C ARG A 162 7.13 -7.18 3.93
N TYR A 163 6.55 -8.28 3.55
CA TYR A 163 5.10 -8.49 3.44
C TYR A 163 4.72 -9.62 4.39
N MET A 164 3.70 -9.40 5.21
CA MET A 164 3.25 -10.42 6.16
C MET A 164 1.75 -10.66 6.08
N HIS A 165 1.33 -11.77 6.66
CA HIS A 165 -0.05 -12.26 6.74
C HIS A 165 -0.64 -12.82 5.45
N MET A 166 0.14 -12.96 4.38
CA MET A 166 -0.23 -13.82 3.27
C MET A 166 -0.13 -15.30 3.68
N ASN A 167 -0.89 -16.17 2.99
CA ASN A 167 -0.90 -17.60 3.32
C ASN A 167 0.42 -18.26 2.88
N PRO A 168 1.22 -18.85 3.81
CA PRO A 168 2.50 -19.46 3.49
C PRO A 168 2.39 -20.62 2.49
N SER A 169 1.36 -21.45 2.60
CA SER A 169 1.17 -22.60 1.71
C SER A 169 0.88 -22.16 0.27
N VAL A 170 0.13 -21.06 0.10
CA VAL A 170 -0.12 -20.48 -1.23
C VAL A 170 1.15 -19.89 -1.81
N MET A 171 1.92 -19.15 -1.01
CA MET A 171 3.21 -18.61 -1.44
C MET A 171 4.22 -19.72 -1.82
N ASP A 172 4.22 -20.85 -1.10
CA ASP A 172 5.06 -21.99 -1.43
C ASP A 172 4.64 -22.62 -2.77
N ALA A 173 3.34 -22.83 -2.98
CA ALA A 173 2.79 -23.39 -4.22
C ALA A 173 3.06 -22.48 -5.43
N ASP A 174 3.05 -21.17 -5.24
CA ASP A 174 3.36 -20.18 -6.28
C ASP A 174 4.87 -20.01 -6.49
N GLY A 175 5.70 -20.70 -5.75
CA GLY A 175 7.15 -20.65 -5.87
C GLY A 175 7.76 -19.31 -5.42
N LEU A 176 7.11 -18.61 -4.50
CA LEU A 176 7.67 -17.40 -3.87
C LEU A 176 8.74 -17.78 -2.84
N LEU A 177 9.86 -18.23 -3.34
CA LEU A 177 10.95 -18.80 -2.56
C LEU A 177 12.28 -18.09 -2.84
N ASN A 178 13.22 -18.35 -1.95
CA ASN A 178 14.53 -17.72 -1.91
C ASN A 178 15.22 -17.71 -3.30
N GLY A 179 15.69 -16.55 -3.71
CA GLY A 179 16.41 -16.35 -4.96
C GLY A 179 15.54 -16.05 -6.18
N ARG A 180 14.22 -16.16 -6.11
CA ARG A 180 13.34 -15.77 -7.21
C ARG A 180 13.48 -14.28 -7.49
N ARG A 181 13.65 -13.92 -8.77
CA ARG A 181 13.64 -12.55 -9.24
C ARG A 181 12.22 -12.13 -9.56
N LEU A 182 11.87 -10.91 -9.16
CA LEU A 182 10.56 -10.31 -9.38
C LEU A 182 10.73 -8.97 -10.08
N SER A 183 9.80 -8.70 -11.00
CA SER A 183 9.63 -7.36 -11.56
C SER A 183 8.65 -6.56 -10.73
N GLU A 184 8.80 -5.24 -10.70
CA GLU A 184 7.83 -4.33 -10.09
C GLU A 184 6.43 -4.59 -10.65
N GLY A 185 5.45 -4.71 -9.77
CA GLY A 185 4.05 -5.01 -10.13
C GLY A 185 3.74 -6.48 -10.35
N GLU A 186 4.73 -7.37 -10.31
CA GLU A 186 4.49 -8.82 -10.38
C GLU A 186 3.74 -9.29 -9.14
N LYS A 187 2.72 -10.14 -9.35
CA LYS A 187 1.94 -10.74 -8.25
C LYS A 187 2.84 -11.60 -7.36
N ILE A 188 2.74 -11.40 -6.06
CA ILE A 188 3.44 -12.20 -5.05
C ILE A 188 2.50 -12.98 -4.14
N GLY A 189 1.22 -12.65 -4.12
CA GLY A 189 0.22 -13.32 -3.30
C GLY A 189 -1.10 -12.56 -3.28
N VAL A 190 -1.90 -12.85 -2.27
CA VAL A 190 -3.17 -12.16 -2.00
C VAL A 190 -3.25 -11.82 -0.52
N VAL A 191 -3.99 -10.76 -0.20
CA VAL A 191 -4.26 -10.40 1.19
C VAL A 191 -4.95 -11.56 1.90
N SER A 192 -4.44 -11.90 3.07
CA SER A 192 -4.95 -13.00 3.90
C SER A 192 -4.99 -12.59 5.37
N ASN A 193 -5.38 -13.51 6.20
CA ASN A 193 -5.26 -13.46 7.66
C ASN A 193 -4.24 -14.49 8.17
N TYR A 194 -3.24 -14.80 7.37
CA TYR A 194 -2.18 -15.78 7.57
C TYR A 194 -2.53 -17.18 7.05
N LEU A 195 -3.64 -17.77 7.44
CA LEU A 195 -4.01 -19.14 7.06
C LEU A 195 -5.36 -19.24 6.34
N ASP A 196 -5.99 -18.12 6.02
CA ASP A 196 -7.31 -18.06 5.41
C ASP A 196 -8.40 -18.79 6.21
N HIS A 197 -8.33 -18.72 7.53
CA HIS A 197 -9.33 -19.31 8.41
C HIS A 197 -10.01 -18.26 9.31
N PRO A 198 -11.21 -18.54 9.85
CA PRO A 198 -12.02 -17.52 10.53
C PRO A 198 -11.43 -17.00 11.87
N ASN A 199 -10.48 -17.71 12.46
CA ASN A 199 -9.87 -17.38 13.75
C ASN A 199 -8.46 -16.76 13.63
N GLY A 200 -8.04 -16.39 12.43
CA GLY A 200 -6.79 -15.67 12.20
C GLY A 200 -6.87 -14.21 12.59
N THR A 201 -5.79 -13.47 12.34
CA THR A 201 -5.81 -12.02 12.45
C THR A 201 -6.84 -11.43 11.47
N SER A 202 -7.20 -10.15 11.62
CA SER A 202 -8.01 -9.48 10.61
C SER A 202 -7.29 -9.50 9.24
N ARG A 203 -8.06 -9.57 8.14
CA ARG A 203 -7.46 -9.56 6.81
C ARG A 203 -6.85 -8.22 6.51
N HIS A 204 -5.54 -8.19 6.37
CA HIS A 204 -4.76 -7.03 6.00
C HIS A 204 -3.38 -7.45 5.51
N LEU A 205 -2.72 -6.55 4.83
CA LEU A 205 -1.30 -6.69 4.52
C LEU A 205 -0.50 -5.88 5.54
N HIS A 206 0.37 -6.55 6.29
CA HIS A 206 1.42 -5.86 7.00
C HIS A 206 2.59 -5.63 6.05
N PHE A 207 2.99 -4.38 5.91
CA PHE A 207 4.08 -3.97 5.03
C PHE A 207 5.11 -3.17 5.80
N ASP A 208 6.34 -3.62 5.84
CA ASP A 208 7.44 -2.91 6.48
C ASP A 208 8.67 -2.76 5.58
N VAL A 209 9.51 -1.82 5.94
CA VAL A 209 10.70 -1.45 5.18
C VAL A 209 11.90 -1.40 6.11
N GLN A 210 12.98 -2.02 5.68
CA GLN A 210 14.26 -1.93 6.35
C GLN A 210 15.31 -1.34 5.42
N VAL A 211 16.19 -0.54 5.99
CA VAL A 211 17.41 -0.03 5.33
C VAL A 211 18.63 -0.58 6.01
N PHE A 212 19.68 -0.80 5.24
CA PHE A 212 20.95 -1.20 5.78
C PHE A 212 21.76 0.03 6.24
N THR A 213 22.19 0.01 7.48
CA THR A 213 22.96 1.06 8.11
C THR A 213 24.27 0.49 8.70
N ARG A 214 25.10 1.33 9.28
CA ARG A 214 26.29 0.88 10.02
C ARG A 214 25.96 -0.06 11.16
N ASP A 215 24.76 0.10 11.74
CA ASP A 215 24.27 -0.69 12.87
C ASP A 215 23.40 -1.88 12.41
N GLY A 216 23.44 -2.21 11.13
CA GLY A 216 22.66 -3.27 10.52
C GLY A 216 21.34 -2.80 9.90
N TRP A 217 20.39 -3.71 9.79
CA TRP A 217 19.08 -3.41 9.22
C TRP A 217 18.22 -2.65 10.21
N LEU A 218 17.70 -1.49 9.79
CA LEU A 218 16.85 -0.62 10.59
C LEU A 218 15.47 -0.52 9.94
N TRP A 219 14.41 -0.74 10.71
CA TRP A 219 13.05 -0.41 10.25
C TRP A 219 12.87 1.08 10.14
N VAL A 220 12.22 1.50 9.05
CA VAL A 220 11.87 2.90 8.81
C VAL A 220 10.39 3.00 8.51
N ASN A 221 9.77 4.12 8.88
CA ASN A 221 8.35 4.31 8.65
C ASN A 221 8.03 4.47 7.15
N PRO A 222 7.26 3.57 6.54
CA PRO A 222 6.89 3.66 5.13
C PRO A 222 5.64 4.51 4.86
N TYR A 223 5.05 5.17 5.86
CA TYR A 223 3.75 5.80 5.75
C TYR A 223 3.66 6.85 4.64
N THR A 224 4.54 7.85 4.64
CA THR A 224 4.55 8.91 3.63
C THR A 224 4.88 8.38 2.24
N THR A 225 5.73 7.37 2.15
CA THR A 225 6.04 6.66 0.91
C THR A 225 4.81 5.94 0.36
N LEU A 226 4.04 5.30 1.22
CA LEU A 226 2.79 4.63 0.84
C LEU A 226 1.72 5.63 0.40
N VAL A 227 1.59 6.78 1.08
CA VAL A 227 0.69 7.87 0.65
C VAL A 227 1.03 8.28 -0.78
N SER A 228 2.28 8.57 -1.05
CA SER A 228 2.75 8.97 -2.39
C SER A 228 2.53 7.86 -3.44
N ALA A 229 2.80 6.60 -3.08
CA ALA A 229 2.55 5.47 -3.97
C ALA A 229 1.06 5.27 -4.27
N TYR A 230 0.21 5.50 -3.27
CA TYR A 230 -1.24 5.40 -3.45
C TYR A 230 -1.80 6.52 -4.31
N GLU A 231 -1.31 7.76 -4.18
CA GLU A 231 -1.66 8.86 -5.09
C GLU A 231 -1.40 8.48 -6.55
N ARG A 232 -0.26 7.84 -6.83
CA ARG A 232 0.06 7.36 -8.19
C ARG A 232 -0.87 6.25 -8.64
N LEU A 233 -1.23 5.32 -7.75
CA LEU A 233 -2.14 4.20 -8.07
C LEU A 233 -3.53 4.70 -8.48
N ILE A 234 -4.07 5.68 -7.74
CA ILE A 234 -5.44 6.17 -7.98
C ILE A 234 -5.50 7.34 -8.96
N HIS A 235 -4.36 7.85 -9.42
CA HIS A 235 -4.26 9.11 -10.18
C HIS A 235 -4.98 10.27 -9.50
N GLY A 236 -4.87 10.34 -8.17
CA GLY A 236 -5.54 11.31 -7.30
C GLY A 236 -4.58 11.98 -6.33
N ARG A 237 -5.14 12.72 -5.38
CA ARG A 237 -4.39 13.45 -4.36
C ARG A 237 -4.81 13.04 -2.96
N GLY A 238 -3.83 12.81 -2.10
CA GLY A 238 -4.03 12.77 -0.67
C GLY A 238 -4.11 14.19 -0.10
N ARG A 239 -5.08 14.42 0.78
CA ARG A 239 -5.20 15.65 1.55
C ARG A 239 -4.93 15.37 3.01
N GLU A 240 -3.89 16.00 3.53
CA GLU A 240 -3.57 15.94 4.95
C GLU A 240 -4.60 16.71 5.77
N ILE A 241 -5.08 16.13 6.90
CA ILE A 241 -6.11 16.69 7.76
C ILE A 241 -5.73 16.64 9.24
#